data_1ad964ebd4c7625bb71eac463988f5d9
#
_entry.id   1ad964ebd4c7625bb71eac463988f5d9
#
_cell.length_a   1.000
_cell.length_b   1.000
_cell.length_c   1.000
_cell.angle_alpha   90.00
_cell.angle_beta   90.00
_cell.angle_gamma   90.00
#
_symmetry.space_group_name_H-M   'P 1'
#
loop_
_entity.id
_entity.type
_entity.pdbx_description
1 polymer ?
#
loop_
_entity_poly.entity_id
_entity_poly.type
_entity_poly.pdbx_seq_one_letter_code
_entity_poly.pdbx_strand_id
1 'polypeptide(L)' 'MKRYNYQFKTIEGNETITLRGKGLKSAIKKFNAPFLSVEYVNKNNKRITKEG' A
#
# COMPACT_ATOMS: atom_id res chain seq x y z
N MET A 1 17.09 2.02 7.94
CA MET A 1 16.26 1.57 6.84
C MET A 1 15.01 2.41 6.74
N LYS A 2 14.68 2.83 5.53
CA LYS A 2 13.48 3.61 5.32
C LYS A 2 12.28 2.70 5.13
N ARG A 3 11.19 3.04 5.79
CA ARG A 3 9.93 2.36 5.60
C ARG A 3 8.95 3.33 5.01
N TYR A 4 8.08 2.81 4.16
CA TYR A 4 7.09 3.61 3.47
C TYR A 4 5.69 3.25 3.95
N ASN A 5 4.80 4.22 3.89
CA ASN A 5 3.40 4.00 4.22
C ASN A 5 2.66 3.60 2.97
N TYR A 6 1.97 2.48 3.03
CA TYR A 6 1.20 1.96 1.91
C TYR A 6 -0.28 2.00 2.29
N GLN A 7 -1.04 2.72 1.50
CA GLN A 7 -2.47 2.88 1.75
C GLN A 7 -3.24 1.93 0.84
N PHE A 8 -3.85 0.92 1.43
CA PHE A 8 -4.62 -0.07 0.70
C PHE A 8 -6.10 0.27 0.77
N LYS A 9 -6.72 0.36 -0.39
CA LYS A 9 -8.15 0.58 -0.45
C LYS A 9 -8.85 -0.77 -0.51
N THR A 10 -9.74 -1.03 0.45
CA THR A 10 -10.41 -2.32 0.54
C THR A 10 -11.51 -2.45 -0.51
N ILE A 11 -11.81 -3.71 -0.86
CA ILE A 11 -12.84 -3.99 -1.84
C ILE A 11 -14.24 -3.67 -1.31
N GLU A 12 -14.46 -3.91 -0.02
CA GLU A 12 -15.81 -3.89 0.55
C GLU A 12 -16.23 -2.58 1.13
N GLY A 13 -15.70 -1.65 1.36
CA GLY A 13 -16.29 -0.56 2.12
C GLY A 13 -15.64 0.79 1.96
N ASN A 14 -14.87 0.95 0.92
CA ASN A 14 -14.17 2.20 0.70
C ASN A 14 -13.28 2.61 1.88
N GLU A 15 -12.85 1.62 2.64
CA GLU A 15 -11.95 1.88 3.75
C GLU A 15 -10.51 1.91 3.25
N THR A 16 -9.70 2.71 3.90
CA THR A 16 -8.27 2.77 3.62
C THR A 16 -7.51 2.29 4.82
N ILE A 17 -6.65 1.28 4.59
CA ILE A 17 -5.82 0.72 5.64
C ILE A 17 -4.38 1.08 5.33
N THR A 18 -3.70 1.67 6.30
CA THR A 18 -2.31 2.07 6.13
C THR A 18 -1.39 1.05 6.78
N LEU A 19 -0.44 0.56 6.00
CA LEU A 19 0.59 -0.37 6.49
C LEU A 19 1.97 0.22 6.21
N ARG A 20 2.90 -0.08 7.09
CA ARG A 20 4.30 0.29 6.90
C ARG A 20 5.08 -0.91 6.43
N GLY A 21 5.93 -0.70 5.43
CA GLY A 21 6.76 -1.77 4.90
C GLY A 21 8.00 -1.26 4.20
N LYS A 22 8.93 -2.15 3.99
CA LYS A 22 10.18 -1.83 3.31
C LYS A 22 9.99 -1.74 1.80
N GLY A 23 8.96 -2.33 1.27
CA GLY A 23 8.67 -2.29 -0.14
C GLY A 23 7.24 -2.73 -0.40
N LEU A 24 6.81 -2.55 -1.64
CA LEU A 24 5.43 -2.86 -2.02
C LEU A 24 5.09 -4.34 -1.82
N LYS A 25 5.98 -5.22 -2.22
CA LYS A 25 5.74 -6.64 -2.05
C LYS A 25 5.59 -7.03 -0.59
N SER A 26 6.43 -6.46 0.27
CA SER A 26 6.33 -6.72 1.70
C SER A 26 5.02 -6.22 2.26
N ALA A 27 4.58 -5.06 1.82
CA ALA A 27 3.32 -4.50 2.28
C ALA A 27 2.14 -5.35 1.84
N ILE A 28 2.14 -5.80 0.60
CA ILE A 28 1.08 -6.66 0.08
C ILE A 28 1.01 -7.98 0.85
N LYS A 29 2.18 -8.54 1.12
CA LYS A 29 2.27 -9.78 1.88
C LYS A 29 1.73 -9.60 3.29
N LYS A 30 2.04 -8.48 3.88
CA LYS A 30 1.59 -8.16 5.23
C LYS A 30 0.08 -7.93 5.27
N PHE A 31 -0.44 -7.29 4.25
CA PHE A 31 -1.87 -7.04 4.15
C PHE A 31 -2.65 -8.34 4.02
N ASN A 32 -2.14 -9.25 3.21
CA ASN A 32 -2.65 -10.60 3.08
C ASN A 32 -4.15 -10.69 2.81
N ALA A 33 -4.65 -9.81 1.97
CA ALA A 33 -6.07 -9.77 1.63
C ALA A 33 -6.23 -9.07 0.29
N PRO A 34 -7.33 -9.30 -0.43
CA PRO A 34 -7.57 -8.58 -1.67
C PRO A 34 -7.82 -7.09 -1.41
N PHE A 35 -7.42 -6.27 -2.34
CA PHE A 35 -7.59 -4.83 -2.25
C PHE A 35 -7.85 -4.26 -3.64
N LEU A 36 -8.52 -3.12 -3.70
CA LEU A 36 -8.78 -2.45 -4.98
C LEU A 36 -7.54 -1.78 -5.53
N SER A 37 -6.83 -1.07 -4.68
CA SER A 37 -5.64 -0.37 -5.09
C SER A 37 -4.76 -0.09 -3.88
N VAL A 38 -3.49 0.21 -4.16
CA VAL A 38 -2.56 0.63 -3.12
C VAL A 38 -1.87 1.89 -3.59
N GLU A 39 -1.78 2.87 -2.70
CA GLU A 39 -1.13 4.13 -2.99
C GLU A 39 0.03 4.33 -2.02
N TYR A 40 1.14 4.80 -2.53
CA TYR A 40 2.31 5.05 -1.69
C TYR A 40 3.21 6.09 -2.34
N VAL A 41 4.11 6.63 -1.55
CA VAL A 41 5.11 7.58 -2.02
C VAL A 41 6.46 6.86 -2.04
N ASN A 42 7.11 6.83 -3.21
CA ASN A 42 8.39 6.15 -3.34
C ASN A 42 9.56 7.00 -2.84
N LYS A 43 10.76 6.46 -2.94
CA LYS A 43 11.97 7.14 -2.46
C LYS A 43 12.26 8.45 -3.20
N ASN A 44 11.69 8.63 -4.37
CA ASN A 44 11.83 9.85 -5.14
C ASN A 44 10.73 10.86 -4.82
N ASN A 45 9.99 10.61 -3.78
CA ASN A 45 8.90 11.47 -3.33
C ASN A 45 7.77 11.58 -4.35
N LYS A 46 7.60 10.57 -5.17
CA LYS A 46 6.52 10.50 -6.14
C LYS A 46 5.41 9.59 -5.63
N ARG A 47 4.17 10.04 -5.80
CA ARG A 47 3.02 9.23 -5.43
C ARG A 47 2.74 8.21 -6.53
N ILE A 48 2.67 6.96 -6.13
CA ILE A 48 2.43 5.86 -7.04
C ILE A 48 1.17 5.13 -6.61
N THR A 49 0.31 4.82 -7.57
CA THR A 49 -0.90 4.06 -7.32
C THR A 49 -0.87 2.79 -8.18
N LYS A 50 -1.12 1.66 -7.55
CA LYS A 50 -1.16 0.37 -8.24
C LYS A 50 -2.50 -0.31 -7.98
N GLU A 51 -3.06 -0.91 -9.01
CA GLU A 51 -4.29 -1.67 -8.86
C GLU A 51 -3.99 -3.06 -8.33
N GLY A 52 -4.90 -3.52 -7.51
CA GLY A 52 -4.77 -4.82 -6.87
C GLY A 52 -5.15 -6.01 -7.72
#